data_d145da067d36e4d84780f3dfc4f89595
#
_entry.id   d145da067d36e4d84780f3dfc4f89595
#
_cell.length_a   1.000
_cell.length_b   1.000
_cell.length_c   1.000
_cell.angle_alpha   90.00
_cell.angle_beta   90.00
_cell.angle_gamma   90.00
#
_symmetry.space_group_name_H-M   'P 1'
#
loop_
_entity.id
_entity.type
_entity.pdbx_description
1 polymer ?
#
loop_
_entity_poly.entity_id
_entity_poly.type
_entity_poly.pdbx_seq_one_letter_code
_entity_poly.pdbx_strand_id
1 'polypeptide(L)'
;LLAISFSIHAQKVMRIGIIGLDTSHSTAFTELINSGSDETFSKGFRVVAAYPYGSKTIQSSYERIPGYIEKVKANGVEITSSIADLLEKVDCVLLETNDGRLHLEQAVEVFKSGKICYIDKPVGATLGDAIAIYEMAEKYNAPVFSSSALRFTPQNQKLRNGEFGKILGADCYSPHKVEPTHPDFGFYGIHGVETLYTIMGTGCESVNRMSSDRGD
;
A
#
# COMPACT_ATOMS: atom_id res chain seq x y z
N LEU A 1 -29.18 -35.38 -30.63
CA LEU A 1 -27.91 -34.74 -30.29
C LEU A 1 -28.21 -33.51 -29.42
N LEU A 2 -27.92 -33.60 -28.11
CA LEU A 2 -27.98 -32.45 -27.22
C LEU A 2 -26.67 -31.68 -27.35
N ALA A 3 -26.75 -30.45 -27.86
CA ALA A 3 -25.61 -29.53 -27.87
C ALA A 3 -25.52 -28.90 -26.46
N ILE A 4 -24.52 -29.29 -25.66
CA ILE A 4 -24.18 -28.66 -24.39
C ILE A 4 -23.35 -27.42 -24.71
N SER A 5 -23.96 -26.22 -24.63
CA SER A 5 -23.27 -24.95 -24.76
C SER A 5 -22.52 -24.66 -23.44
N PHE A 6 -21.20 -24.84 -23.45
CA PHE A 6 -20.35 -24.33 -22.37
C PHE A 6 -20.22 -22.82 -22.52
N SER A 7 -20.90 -22.05 -21.67
CA SER A 7 -20.64 -20.63 -21.52
C SER A 7 -19.32 -20.48 -20.75
N ILE A 8 -18.24 -20.21 -21.48
CA ILE A 8 -16.98 -19.76 -20.87
C ILE A 8 -17.23 -18.34 -20.33
N HIS A 9 -17.51 -18.21 -19.03
CA HIS A 9 -17.46 -16.92 -18.38
C HIS A 9 -15.99 -16.49 -18.33
N ALA A 10 -15.59 -15.60 -19.22
CA ALA A 10 -14.30 -14.93 -19.10
C ALA A 10 -14.26 -14.22 -17.73
N GLN A 11 -13.32 -14.60 -16.89
CA GLN A 11 -13.13 -13.94 -15.58
C GLN A 11 -12.91 -12.44 -15.84
N LYS A 12 -13.79 -11.60 -15.27
CA LYS A 12 -13.67 -10.15 -15.41
C LYS A 12 -12.36 -9.69 -14.77
N VAL A 13 -11.48 -9.09 -15.56
CA VAL A 13 -10.23 -8.50 -15.06
C VAL A 13 -10.56 -7.29 -14.19
N MET A 14 -10.08 -7.27 -12.96
CA MET A 14 -10.18 -6.16 -12.04
C MET A 14 -9.17 -5.07 -12.42
N ARG A 15 -9.66 -3.89 -12.75
CA ARG A 15 -8.86 -2.74 -13.17
C ARG A 15 -8.37 -1.99 -11.95
N ILE A 16 -7.06 -1.84 -11.83
CA ILE A 16 -6.38 -1.17 -10.73
C ILE A 16 -5.95 0.22 -11.17
N GLY A 17 -6.19 1.22 -10.31
CA GLY A 17 -5.63 2.56 -10.39
C GLY A 17 -4.53 2.79 -9.38
N ILE A 18 -3.51 3.55 -9.73
CA ILE A 18 -2.46 3.97 -8.79
C ILE A 18 -2.56 5.47 -8.56
N ILE A 19 -2.62 5.89 -7.30
CA ILE A 19 -2.47 7.29 -6.89
C ILE A 19 -1.07 7.43 -6.28
N GLY A 20 -0.27 8.34 -6.81
CA GLY A 20 1.11 8.54 -6.38
C GLY A 20 2.11 7.73 -7.20
N LEU A 21 3.00 8.44 -7.90
CA LEU A 21 4.13 7.86 -8.63
C LEU A 21 5.46 8.37 -8.05
N ASP A 22 5.58 8.39 -6.73
CA ASP A 22 6.74 8.94 -6.01
C ASP A 22 7.41 7.93 -5.05
N THR A 23 6.94 6.68 -5.07
CA THR A 23 7.55 5.53 -4.39
C THR A 23 7.88 4.41 -5.37
N SER A 24 8.89 3.61 -5.07
CA SER A 24 9.26 2.43 -5.89
C SER A 24 8.16 1.36 -5.91
N HIS A 25 7.24 1.35 -4.94
CA HIS A 25 6.14 0.41 -4.90
C HIS A 25 5.20 0.59 -6.08
N SER A 26 4.91 1.83 -6.50
CA SER A 26 4.05 2.10 -7.65
C SER A 26 4.54 1.45 -8.95
N THR A 27 5.85 1.51 -9.21
CA THR A 27 6.44 0.86 -10.39
C THR A 27 6.58 -0.65 -10.22
N ALA A 28 6.95 -1.12 -9.02
CA ALA A 28 7.12 -2.54 -8.73
C ALA A 28 5.78 -3.30 -8.84
N PHE A 29 4.69 -2.79 -8.26
CA PHE A 29 3.37 -3.39 -8.39
C PHE A 29 2.86 -3.34 -9.84
N THR A 30 3.09 -2.23 -10.55
CA THR A 30 2.73 -2.15 -11.98
C THR A 30 3.43 -3.23 -12.77
N GLU A 31 4.73 -3.38 -12.61
CA GLU A 31 5.52 -4.39 -13.33
C GLU A 31 5.08 -5.81 -12.96
N LEU A 32 4.97 -6.12 -11.68
CA LEU A 32 4.56 -7.43 -11.19
C LEU A 32 3.18 -7.85 -11.72
N ILE A 33 2.21 -6.94 -11.71
CA ILE A 33 0.84 -7.23 -12.13
C ILE A 33 0.71 -7.26 -13.66
N ASN A 34 1.38 -6.33 -14.37
CA ASN A 34 1.17 -6.17 -15.80
C ASN A 34 2.11 -7.01 -16.69
N SER A 35 3.26 -7.46 -16.16
CA SER A 35 4.22 -8.26 -16.95
C SER A 35 3.71 -9.66 -17.31
N GLY A 36 2.76 -10.18 -16.53
CA GLY A 36 2.30 -11.56 -16.69
C GLY A 36 3.33 -12.62 -16.26
N SER A 37 4.47 -12.21 -15.70
CA SER A 37 5.56 -13.11 -15.28
C SER A 37 5.18 -14.01 -14.10
N ASP A 38 4.19 -13.61 -13.32
CA ASP A 38 3.64 -14.40 -12.21
C ASP A 38 2.12 -14.50 -12.36
N GLU A 39 1.64 -15.69 -12.71
CA GLU A 39 0.21 -15.95 -12.91
C GLU A 39 -0.61 -15.72 -11.65
N THR A 40 -0.01 -15.78 -10.47
CA THR A 40 -0.71 -15.55 -9.20
C THR A 40 -1.15 -14.11 -9.06
N PHE A 41 -0.32 -13.16 -9.51
CA PHE A 41 -0.58 -11.73 -9.40
C PHE A 41 -1.23 -11.14 -10.65
N SER A 42 -0.90 -11.64 -11.85
CA SER A 42 -1.45 -11.13 -13.11
C SER A 42 -2.85 -11.66 -13.43
N LYS A 43 -3.21 -12.83 -12.86
CA LYS A 43 -4.46 -13.51 -13.19
C LYS A 43 -5.67 -12.78 -12.60
N GLY A 44 -6.39 -12.07 -13.45
CA GLY A 44 -7.61 -11.36 -13.07
C GLY A 44 -7.39 -9.92 -12.57
N PHE A 45 -6.16 -9.39 -12.62
CA PHE A 45 -5.84 -8.03 -12.24
C PHE A 45 -5.03 -7.32 -13.33
N ARG A 46 -5.21 -6.01 -13.46
CA ARG A 46 -4.39 -5.16 -14.34
C ARG A 46 -4.35 -3.72 -13.84
N VAL A 47 -3.17 -3.16 -13.74
CA VAL A 47 -2.98 -1.72 -13.54
C VAL A 47 -3.24 -1.03 -14.88
N VAL A 48 -4.26 -0.16 -14.93
CA VAL A 48 -4.71 0.47 -16.18
C VAL A 48 -4.54 1.99 -16.19
N ALA A 49 -4.54 2.63 -15.01
CA ALA A 49 -4.46 4.08 -14.90
C ALA A 49 -3.61 4.49 -13.69
N ALA A 50 -2.95 5.64 -13.78
CA ALA A 50 -2.20 6.23 -12.66
C ALA A 50 -2.34 7.75 -12.63
N TYR A 51 -2.54 8.30 -11.44
CA TYR A 51 -2.47 9.73 -11.16
C TYR A 51 -1.12 10.04 -10.51
N PRO A 52 -0.22 10.80 -11.15
CA PRO A 52 1.17 10.93 -10.75
C PRO A 52 1.40 11.92 -9.60
N TYR A 53 0.38 12.22 -8.80
CA TYR A 53 0.51 13.13 -7.67
C TYR A 53 1.38 12.51 -6.58
N GLY A 54 2.27 13.32 -6.00
CA GLY A 54 3.14 12.91 -4.90
C GLY A 54 3.56 14.09 -4.03
N SER A 55 4.46 13.85 -3.09
CA SER A 55 4.97 14.89 -2.20
C SER A 55 5.67 16.00 -3.00
N LYS A 56 5.40 17.24 -2.63
CA LYS A 56 6.08 18.43 -3.16
C LYS A 56 7.23 18.90 -2.28
N THR A 57 7.38 18.32 -1.09
CA THR A 57 8.35 18.74 -0.08
C THR A 57 9.41 17.69 0.23
N ILE A 58 9.14 16.41 -0.04
CA ILE A 58 10.11 15.33 0.11
C ILE A 58 10.89 15.20 -1.20
N GLN A 59 12.15 15.63 -1.20
CA GLN A 59 12.99 15.71 -2.42
C GLN A 59 13.06 14.38 -3.14
N SER A 60 13.34 13.29 -2.42
CA SER A 60 13.43 11.95 -3.00
C SER A 60 12.12 11.45 -3.61
N SER A 61 10.98 12.06 -3.28
CA SER A 61 9.66 11.76 -3.85
C SER A 61 9.45 12.49 -5.17
N TYR A 62 9.48 13.83 -5.17
CA TYR A 62 9.15 14.57 -6.39
C TYR A 62 10.16 14.37 -7.53
N GLU A 63 11.43 14.13 -7.23
CA GLU A 63 12.45 13.84 -8.25
C GLU A 63 12.21 12.52 -9.01
N ARG A 64 11.51 11.57 -8.43
CA ARG A 64 11.23 10.26 -9.06
C ARG A 64 10.06 10.29 -10.04
N ILE A 65 9.11 11.20 -9.85
CA ILE A 65 7.83 11.21 -10.57
C ILE A 65 8.03 11.15 -12.09
N PRO A 66 8.89 11.99 -12.73
CA PRO A 66 9.04 11.94 -14.19
C PRO A 66 9.50 10.59 -14.71
N GLY A 67 10.50 9.99 -14.04
CA GLY A 67 11.00 8.66 -14.43
C GLY A 67 10.00 7.53 -14.18
N TYR A 68 9.17 7.64 -13.15
CA TYR A 68 8.17 6.63 -12.83
C TYR A 68 6.94 6.73 -13.74
N ILE A 69 6.58 7.93 -14.20
CA ILE A 69 5.59 8.10 -15.27
C ILE A 69 5.98 7.31 -16.51
N GLU A 70 7.22 7.44 -16.97
CA GLU A 70 7.67 6.72 -18.16
C GLU A 70 7.69 5.19 -17.96
N LYS A 71 8.08 4.74 -16.76
CA LYS A 71 8.06 3.29 -16.43
C LYS A 71 6.65 2.70 -16.45
N VAL A 72 5.67 3.37 -15.83
CA VAL A 72 4.30 2.82 -15.80
C VAL A 72 3.64 2.92 -17.19
N LYS A 73 3.91 3.98 -17.96
CA LYS A 73 3.46 4.10 -19.35
C LYS A 73 3.99 2.96 -20.24
N ALA A 74 5.26 2.58 -20.05
CA ALA A 74 5.85 1.44 -20.78
C ALA A 74 5.15 0.11 -20.47
N ASN A 75 4.46 0.00 -19.33
CA ASN A 75 3.62 -1.14 -18.95
C ASN A 75 2.14 -0.98 -19.36
N GLY A 76 1.81 -0.01 -20.23
CA GLY A 76 0.47 0.20 -20.76
C GLY A 76 -0.49 0.92 -19.81
N VAL A 77 0.03 1.67 -18.83
CA VAL A 77 -0.77 2.44 -17.86
C VAL A 77 -1.04 3.84 -18.40
N GLU A 78 -2.30 4.25 -18.41
CA GLU A 78 -2.72 5.61 -18.76
C GLU A 78 -2.43 6.59 -17.61
N ILE A 79 -1.90 7.76 -17.93
CA ILE A 79 -1.70 8.83 -16.94
C ILE A 79 -2.93 9.72 -16.92
N THR A 80 -3.55 9.85 -15.76
CA THR A 80 -4.74 10.67 -15.55
C THR A 80 -4.38 12.05 -15.01
N SER A 81 -5.30 13.00 -15.17
CA SER A 81 -5.11 14.40 -14.75
C SER A 81 -5.60 14.68 -13.33
N SER A 82 -6.38 13.76 -12.75
CA SER A 82 -6.95 13.89 -11.40
C SER A 82 -7.32 12.51 -10.83
N ILE A 83 -7.59 12.46 -9.52
CA ILE A 83 -8.15 11.28 -8.85
C ILE A 83 -9.54 10.97 -9.42
N ALA A 84 -10.37 11.98 -9.66
CA ALA A 84 -11.70 11.79 -10.25
C ALA A 84 -11.64 11.10 -11.62
N ASP A 85 -10.74 11.56 -12.51
CA ASP A 85 -10.53 10.93 -13.84
C ASP A 85 -10.03 9.47 -13.69
N LEU A 86 -9.15 9.19 -12.74
CA LEU A 86 -8.68 7.84 -12.44
C LEU A 86 -9.84 6.93 -11.98
N LEU A 87 -10.68 7.43 -11.06
CA LEU A 87 -11.77 6.65 -10.47
C LEU A 87 -12.83 6.21 -11.49
N GLU A 88 -13.01 6.93 -12.59
CA GLU A 88 -13.90 6.52 -13.68
C GLU A 88 -13.41 5.29 -14.45
N LYS A 89 -12.11 5.02 -14.41
CA LYS A 89 -11.45 4.00 -15.23
C LYS A 89 -11.20 2.68 -14.51
N VAL A 90 -11.28 2.66 -13.17
CA VAL A 90 -10.78 1.57 -12.34
C VAL A 90 -11.84 0.95 -11.44
N ASP A 91 -11.58 -0.23 -10.94
CA ASP A 91 -12.44 -0.97 -10.01
C ASP A 91 -11.91 -0.90 -8.55
N CYS A 92 -10.60 -0.73 -8.36
CA CYS A 92 -9.94 -0.56 -7.07
C CYS A 92 -8.68 0.32 -7.19
N VAL A 93 -8.14 0.77 -6.06
CA VAL A 93 -7.03 1.74 -6.01
C VAL A 93 -5.91 1.24 -5.13
N LEU A 94 -4.67 1.40 -5.59
CA LEU A 94 -3.46 1.40 -4.79
C LEU A 94 -3.05 2.86 -4.58
N LEU A 95 -3.15 3.33 -3.35
CA LEU A 95 -2.70 4.66 -2.93
C LEU A 95 -1.24 4.54 -2.48
N GLU A 96 -0.34 4.92 -3.39
CA GLU A 96 1.11 4.70 -3.29
C GLU A 96 1.89 6.00 -3.04
N THR A 97 1.22 7.08 -2.72
CA THR A 97 1.89 8.34 -2.38
C THR A 97 2.84 8.11 -1.19
N ASN A 98 4.10 8.53 -1.34
CA ASN A 98 5.13 8.31 -0.31
C ASN A 98 4.95 9.17 0.94
N ASP A 99 4.18 10.23 0.83
CA ASP A 99 3.93 11.21 1.89
C ASP A 99 2.61 10.94 2.60
N GLY A 100 2.69 10.33 3.78
CA GLY A 100 1.52 9.99 4.59
C GLY A 100 0.62 11.16 4.96
N ARG A 101 1.12 12.41 4.86
CA ARG A 101 0.31 13.63 5.10
C ARG A 101 -0.76 13.86 4.03
N LEU A 102 -0.59 13.27 2.85
CA LEU A 102 -1.51 13.41 1.72
C LEU A 102 -2.56 12.29 1.67
N HIS A 103 -2.34 11.20 2.42
CA HIS A 103 -3.17 10.01 2.32
C HIS A 103 -4.63 10.27 2.69
N LEU A 104 -4.91 11.05 3.74
CA LEU A 104 -6.28 11.31 4.17
C LEU A 104 -7.11 12.00 3.07
N GLU A 105 -6.59 13.07 2.48
CA GLU A 105 -7.32 13.79 1.41
C GLU A 105 -7.54 12.92 0.18
N GLN A 106 -6.52 12.17 -0.24
CA GLN A 106 -6.58 11.30 -1.41
C GLN A 106 -7.50 10.08 -1.17
N ALA A 107 -7.41 9.45 0.00
CA ALA A 107 -8.22 8.30 0.35
C ALA A 107 -9.72 8.64 0.45
N VAL A 108 -10.06 9.83 0.95
CA VAL A 108 -11.46 10.29 1.04
C VAL A 108 -12.13 10.37 -0.33
N GLU A 109 -11.42 10.79 -1.38
CA GLU A 109 -11.97 10.77 -2.73
C GLU A 109 -12.27 9.34 -3.20
N VAL A 110 -11.35 8.40 -2.91
CA VAL A 110 -11.53 6.98 -3.24
C VAL A 110 -12.72 6.39 -2.46
N PHE A 111 -12.81 6.64 -1.16
CA PHE A 111 -13.89 6.12 -0.31
C PHE A 111 -15.27 6.62 -0.74
N LYS A 112 -15.40 7.89 -1.12
CA LYS A 112 -16.64 8.45 -1.67
C LYS A 112 -17.11 7.73 -2.94
N SER A 113 -16.19 7.16 -3.71
CA SER A 113 -16.52 6.38 -4.91
C SER A 113 -16.92 4.93 -4.60
N GLY A 114 -16.84 4.48 -3.34
CA GLY A 114 -17.16 3.12 -2.91
C GLY A 114 -16.15 2.06 -3.36
N LYS A 115 -14.96 2.46 -3.83
CA LYS A 115 -13.95 1.52 -4.31
C LYS A 115 -13.06 1.00 -3.20
N ILE A 116 -12.56 -0.22 -3.38
CA ILE A 116 -11.54 -0.82 -2.51
C ILE A 116 -10.26 0.00 -2.63
N CYS A 117 -9.65 0.31 -1.48
CA CYS A 117 -8.40 1.06 -1.40
C CYS A 117 -7.35 0.30 -0.60
N TYR A 118 -6.22 0.02 -1.22
CA TYR A 118 -4.99 -0.26 -0.50
C TYR A 118 -4.23 1.05 -0.29
N ILE A 119 -3.75 1.29 0.93
CA ILE A 119 -2.92 2.46 1.25
C ILE A 119 -1.53 1.95 1.62
N ASP A 120 -0.50 2.39 0.89
CA ASP A 120 0.88 2.06 1.24
C ASP A 120 1.26 2.61 2.62
N LYS A 121 2.25 2.01 3.21
CA LYS A 121 2.77 2.40 4.54
C LYS A 121 3.55 3.76 4.46
N PRO A 122 3.47 4.56 5.48
CA PRO A 122 2.55 4.51 6.62
C PRO A 122 1.13 4.90 6.19
N VAL A 123 0.11 4.31 6.81
CA VAL A 123 -1.28 4.62 6.46
C VAL A 123 -1.61 6.11 6.59
N GLY A 124 -0.96 6.81 7.49
CA GLY A 124 -1.01 8.26 7.68
C GLY A 124 0.27 8.75 8.34
N ALA A 125 0.56 10.04 8.25
CA ALA A 125 1.76 10.62 8.85
C ALA A 125 1.66 10.71 10.39
N THR A 126 0.46 10.83 10.93
CA THR A 126 0.18 10.89 12.36
C THR A 126 -0.85 9.86 12.77
N LEU A 127 -0.94 9.57 14.07
CA LEU A 127 -2.01 8.72 14.61
C LEU A 127 -3.40 9.31 14.31
N GLY A 128 -3.54 10.65 14.37
CA GLY A 128 -4.79 11.33 14.05
C GLY A 128 -5.22 11.10 12.60
N ASP A 129 -4.28 11.21 11.66
CA ASP A 129 -4.55 10.93 10.23
C ASP A 129 -4.95 9.46 10.02
N ALA A 130 -4.23 8.54 10.68
CA ALA A 130 -4.54 7.11 10.57
C ALA A 130 -5.95 6.78 11.09
N ILE A 131 -6.34 7.33 12.25
CA ILE A 131 -7.69 7.16 12.79
C ILE A 131 -8.73 7.76 11.84
N ALA A 132 -8.52 8.99 11.37
CA ALA A 132 -9.44 9.66 10.47
C ALA A 132 -9.63 8.90 9.14
N ILE A 133 -8.58 8.28 8.60
CA ILE A 133 -8.67 7.44 7.39
C ILE A 133 -9.63 6.26 7.62
N TYR A 134 -9.49 5.53 8.74
CA TYR A 134 -10.36 4.39 9.01
C TYR A 134 -11.80 4.81 9.33
N GLU A 135 -12.00 5.91 10.08
CA GLU A 135 -13.33 6.48 10.33
C GLU A 135 -14.04 6.92 9.02
N MET A 136 -13.29 7.52 8.10
CA MET A 136 -13.83 7.89 6.80
C MET A 136 -14.12 6.68 5.93
N ALA A 137 -13.29 5.64 5.98
CA ALA A 137 -13.57 4.38 5.28
C ALA A 137 -14.86 3.73 5.80
N GLU A 138 -15.06 3.69 7.12
CA GLU A 138 -16.29 3.20 7.75
C GLU A 138 -17.51 4.04 7.33
N LYS A 139 -17.40 5.37 7.41
CA LYS A 139 -18.47 6.29 7.01
C LYS A 139 -18.96 6.07 5.58
N TYR A 140 -18.06 5.76 4.65
CA TYR A 140 -18.41 5.52 3.25
C TYR A 140 -18.58 4.03 2.92
N ASN A 141 -18.50 3.14 3.92
CA ASN A 141 -18.52 1.69 3.74
C ASN A 141 -17.55 1.22 2.66
N ALA A 142 -16.36 1.81 2.63
CA ALA A 142 -15.31 1.52 1.66
C ALA A 142 -14.29 0.55 2.25
N PRO A 143 -14.04 -0.61 1.62
CA PRO A 143 -13.01 -1.53 2.09
C PRO A 143 -11.62 -0.89 1.97
N VAL A 144 -10.87 -0.85 3.07
CA VAL A 144 -9.51 -0.32 3.12
C VAL A 144 -8.58 -1.26 3.87
N PHE A 145 -7.34 -1.33 3.43
CA PHE A 145 -6.27 -2.02 4.15
C PHE A 145 -4.92 -1.39 3.85
N SER A 146 -3.96 -1.63 4.74
CA SER A 146 -2.57 -1.18 4.62
C SER A 146 -1.65 -2.24 5.18
N SER A 147 -0.42 -2.31 4.67
CA SER A 147 0.58 -3.22 5.20
C SER A 147 2.00 -2.83 4.79
N SER A 148 2.96 -3.22 5.62
CA SER A 148 4.37 -3.34 5.21
C SER A 148 4.58 -4.65 4.43
N ALA A 149 5.44 -4.60 3.41
CA ALA A 149 5.88 -5.82 2.70
C ALA A 149 6.51 -6.85 3.65
N LEU A 150 7.15 -6.42 4.75
CA LEU A 150 7.79 -7.31 5.71
C LEU A 150 6.79 -8.22 6.45
N ARG A 151 5.52 -7.82 6.55
CA ARG A 151 4.46 -8.70 7.06
C ARG A 151 4.41 -10.02 6.31
N PHE A 152 4.61 -10.00 5.00
CA PHE A 152 4.39 -11.13 4.09
C PHE A 152 5.66 -11.93 3.78
N THR A 153 6.78 -11.65 4.45
CA THR A 153 7.95 -12.52 4.28
C THR A 153 7.63 -13.94 4.73
N PRO A 154 8.14 -14.98 4.04
CA PRO A 154 7.83 -16.37 4.38
C PRO A 154 8.10 -16.71 5.84
N GLN A 155 9.18 -16.21 6.41
CA GLN A 155 9.57 -16.44 7.81
C GLN A 155 8.54 -15.83 8.78
N ASN A 156 8.13 -14.57 8.55
CA ASN A 156 7.15 -13.89 9.40
C ASN A 156 5.79 -14.57 9.33
N GLN A 157 5.39 -15.06 8.15
CA GLN A 157 4.15 -15.83 8.00
C GLN A 157 4.21 -17.18 8.72
N LYS A 158 5.33 -17.89 8.69
CA LYS A 158 5.51 -19.14 9.44
C LYS A 158 5.42 -18.91 10.95
N LEU A 159 6.07 -17.86 11.46
CA LEU A 159 5.96 -17.47 12.87
C LEU A 159 4.52 -17.13 13.26
N ARG A 160 3.85 -16.30 12.46
CA ARG A 160 2.45 -15.91 12.68
C ARG A 160 1.49 -17.11 12.67
N ASN A 161 1.73 -18.07 11.79
CA ASN A 161 0.87 -19.26 11.64
C ASN A 161 1.17 -20.36 12.68
N GLY A 162 2.12 -20.12 13.59
CA GLY A 162 2.44 -21.04 14.67
C GLY A 162 3.26 -22.26 14.28
N GLU A 163 3.94 -22.25 13.10
CA GLU A 163 4.77 -23.38 12.67
C GLU A 163 5.91 -23.70 13.65
N PHE A 164 6.31 -22.73 14.46
CA PHE A 164 7.37 -22.88 15.49
C PHE A 164 6.81 -22.93 16.93
N GLY A 165 5.49 -23.12 17.08
CA GLY A 165 4.82 -23.12 18.37
C GLY A 165 4.49 -21.69 18.87
N LYS A 166 4.18 -21.58 20.18
CA LYS A 166 3.83 -20.30 20.81
C LYS A 166 5.06 -19.40 20.93
N ILE A 167 5.02 -18.22 20.33
CA ILE A 167 6.05 -17.20 20.45
C ILE A 167 5.88 -16.49 21.80
N LEU A 168 6.94 -16.43 22.59
CA LEU A 168 6.96 -15.80 23.92
C LEU A 168 7.57 -14.40 23.91
N GLY A 169 8.33 -14.07 22.88
CA GLY A 169 8.97 -12.78 22.70
C GLY A 169 9.60 -12.68 21.32
N ALA A 170 9.82 -11.48 20.83
CA ALA A 170 10.47 -11.23 19.55
C ALA A 170 11.36 -10.00 19.65
N ASP A 171 12.49 -10.05 18.95
CA ASP A 171 13.39 -8.95 18.70
C ASP A 171 13.38 -8.65 17.20
N CYS A 172 12.96 -7.45 16.82
CA CYS A 172 12.75 -7.08 15.42
C CYS A 172 13.69 -5.93 15.06
N TYR A 173 14.45 -6.15 13.99
CA TYR A 173 15.35 -5.15 13.43
C TYR A 173 14.92 -4.76 12.02
N SER A 174 14.88 -3.45 11.74
CA SER A 174 14.60 -2.93 10.40
C SER A 174 15.34 -1.62 10.15
N PRO A 175 15.63 -1.27 8.89
CA PRO A 175 16.13 0.06 8.57
C PRO A 175 15.20 1.14 9.07
N HIS A 176 15.76 2.21 9.62
CA HIS A 176 15.04 3.40 10.02
C HIS A 176 15.64 4.63 9.33
N LYS A 177 14.81 5.35 8.58
CA LYS A 177 15.16 6.64 8.01
C LYS A 177 14.25 7.70 8.63
N VAL A 178 14.85 8.66 9.28
CA VAL A 178 14.14 9.85 9.76
C VAL A 178 13.82 10.75 8.59
N GLU A 179 12.57 11.13 8.45
CA GLU A 179 12.09 12.12 7.50
C GLU A 179 11.54 13.32 8.28
N PRO A 180 12.15 14.52 8.16
CA PRO A 180 11.78 15.66 9.01
C PRO A 180 10.32 16.10 8.91
N THR A 181 9.63 15.70 7.86
CA THR A 181 8.21 16.02 7.64
C THR A 181 7.26 15.06 8.37
N HIS A 182 7.77 13.99 8.93
CA HIS A 182 7.01 12.96 9.64
C HIS A 182 7.52 12.82 11.09
N PRO A 183 6.64 12.57 12.07
CA PRO A 183 7.07 12.38 13.44
C PRO A 183 7.78 11.05 13.61
N ASP A 184 8.93 11.02 14.26
CA ASP A 184 9.66 9.85 14.74
C ASP A 184 9.67 8.64 13.77
N PHE A 185 9.01 7.55 14.20
CA PHE A 185 8.86 6.32 13.44
C PHE A 185 7.83 6.40 12.30
N GLY A 186 7.13 7.51 12.15
CA GLY A 186 5.99 7.67 11.25
C GLY A 186 6.29 7.57 9.75
N PHE A 187 7.56 7.44 9.34
CA PHE A 187 7.92 7.30 7.94
C PHE A 187 8.45 5.90 7.58
N TYR A 188 9.47 5.42 8.31
CA TYR A 188 10.12 4.15 8.00
C TYR A 188 10.09 3.14 9.14
N GLY A 189 10.00 3.59 10.38
CA GLY A 189 9.98 2.73 11.58
C GLY A 189 8.79 1.77 11.63
N ILE A 190 7.73 2.07 10.89
CA ILE A 190 6.55 1.21 10.77
C ILE A 190 6.91 -0.22 10.31
N HIS A 191 7.96 -0.42 9.55
CA HIS A 191 8.38 -1.74 9.10
C HIS A 191 8.75 -2.67 10.26
N GLY A 192 9.57 -2.19 11.21
CA GLY A 192 9.94 -2.96 12.40
C GLY A 192 8.76 -3.19 13.33
N VAL A 193 7.98 -2.15 13.57
CA VAL A 193 6.77 -2.22 14.41
C VAL A 193 5.77 -3.22 13.83
N GLU A 194 5.47 -3.15 12.54
CA GLU A 194 4.52 -4.07 11.91
C GLU A 194 5.04 -5.52 11.87
N THR A 195 6.35 -5.72 11.72
CA THR A 195 6.97 -7.05 11.85
C THR A 195 6.73 -7.62 13.24
N LEU A 196 6.97 -6.82 14.30
CA LEU A 196 6.72 -7.23 15.67
C LEU A 196 5.26 -7.64 15.89
N TYR A 197 4.31 -6.80 15.45
CA TYR A 197 2.89 -7.10 15.58
C TYR A 197 2.43 -8.28 14.70
N THR A 198 3.11 -8.53 13.59
CA THR A 198 2.84 -9.72 12.77
C THR A 198 3.17 -11.00 13.52
N ILE A 199 4.25 -10.99 14.29
CA ILE A 199 4.75 -12.14 15.04
C ILE A 199 4.04 -12.30 16.38
N MET A 200 3.91 -11.21 17.14
CA MET A 200 3.37 -11.21 18.50
C MET A 200 1.86 -11.06 18.57
N GLY A 201 1.22 -10.54 17.52
CA GLY A 201 -0.19 -10.20 17.52
C GLY A 201 -0.49 -8.82 18.15
N THR A 202 -1.77 -8.57 18.36
CA THR A 202 -2.29 -7.36 19.02
C THR A 202 -2.31 -7.52 20.54
N GLY A 203 -2.51 -6.43 21.29
CA GLY A 203 -2.62 -6.47 22.76
C GLY A 203 -1.38 -5.95 23.48
N CYS A 204 -0.61 -5.04 22.85
CA CYS A 204 0.49 -4.33 23.51
C CYS A 204 -0.04 -3.54 24.72
N GLU A 205 0.51 -3.81 25.89
CA GLU A 205 0.08 -3.17 27.14
C GLU A 205 0.91 -1.93 27.49
N SER A 206 2.17 -1.90 27.06
CA SER A 206 3.06 -0.77 27.35
C SER A 206 4.16 -0.65 26.30
N VAL A 207 4.61 0.58 26.08
CA VAL A 207 5.76 0.91 25.23
C VAL A 207 6.73 1.77 26.02
N ASN A 208 8.00 1.41 26.02
CA ASN A 208 9.07 2.21 26.57
C ASN A 208 10.10 2.51 25.49
N ARG A 209 10.53 3.76 25.40
CA ARG A 209 11.62 4.19 24.54
C ARG A 209 12.89 4.38 25.36
N MET A 210 13.99 3.86 24.88
CA MET A 210 15.32 4.10 25.41
C MET A 210 16.17 4.72 24.34
N SER A 211 16.66 5.93 24.60
CA SER A 211 17.53 6.65 23.67
C SER A 211 18.99 6.61 24.16
N SER A 212 19.92 6.53 23.26
CA SER A 212 21.36 6.61 23.55
C SER A 212 22.04 7.47 22.50
N ASP A 213 23.32 7.84 22.76
CA ASP A 213 24.14 8.58 21.80
C ASP A 213 24.41 7.80 20.49
N ARG A 214 24.07 6.51 20.45
CA ARG A 214 24.23 5.64 19.29
C ARG A 214 22.93 5.36 18.54
N GLY A 215 21.82 5.91 19.00
CA GLY A 215 20.48 5.72 18.45
C GLY A 215 19.44 5.39 19.52
N ASP A 216 18.23 5.19 19.07
CA ASP A 216 17.07 4.80 19.87
C ASP A 216 16.81 3.30 19.77
#